data_3ff75d75a7434e7a0b07a8bb9cbc68ef
#
_entry.id   3ff75d75a7434e7a0b07a8bb9cbc68ef
#
_cell.length_a   1.000
_cell.length_b   1.000
_cell.length_c   1.000
_cell.angle_alpha   90.00
_cell.angle_beta   90.00
_cell.angle_gamma   90.00
#
_symmetry.space_group_name_H-M   'P 1'
#
loop_
_entity.id
_entity.type
_entity.pdbx_description
1 polymer ?
#
loop_
_entity_poly.entity_id
_entity_poly.type
_entity_poly.pdbx_seq_one_letter_code
_entity_poly.pdbx_strand_id
1 'polypeptide(L)'
;MSDRALLRLVARAAVAAVTTGSLVALGAVPASATADGNRPPRTTKGPCRYTETPDEPAVRKVPLPPDPRRTPTRRVSAVLKTNHGDIGLTLDPAKAPCTVQSFVHLIRHRFYDVTSCHRLTAYDRLKVLQCGDPGFTGEGGPGYRYKDELPTDLPPWPGDTTGTRKTYARGVLAMANAGPDTNGSQFFLVYGDSGLSPNYTVFGTVDAAGLAALDRVAAGGIQPAPEGPTPPVDGKPVLPVDIRDARVCR
;
A
#
# COMPACT_ATOMS: atom_id res chain seq x y z
N MET A 1 24.58 13.38 6.10
CA MET A 1 24.75 11.92 6.22
C MET A 1 23.63 11.28 5.45
N SER A 2 23.97 10.49 4.45
CA SER A 2 23.14 10.06 3.34
C SER A 2 22.15 8.96 3.72
N ASP A 3 20.86 9.12 3.36
CA ASP A 3 19.74 8.20 3.64
C ASP A 3 19.74 6.90 2.76
N ARG A 4 20.93 6.37 2.43
CA ARG A 4 21.05 5.22 1.50
C ARG A 4 21.40 3.88 2.14
N ALA A 5 21.22 3.68 3.42
CA ALA A 5 21.68 2.47 4.08
C ALA A 5 20.61 1.83 4.97
N LEU A 6 19.58 1.22 4.38
CA LEU A 6 18.73 0.23 5.06
C LEU A 6 17.98 -0.65 4.04
N LEU A 7 18.72 -1.17 3.07
CA LEU A 7 18.22 -2.25 2.21
C LEU A 7 19.40 -3.10 1.79
N ARG A 8 19.77 -4.12 2.56
CA ARG A 8 20.51 -5.32 2.09
C ARG A 8 20.62 -6.36 3.18
N LEU A 9 20.35 -7.51 2.80
CA LEU A 9 20.90 -8.86 2.82
C LEU A 9 20.13 -9.85 3.67
N VAL A 10 19.47 -10.77 2.97
CA VAL A 10 19.38 -12.17 3.42
C VAL A 10 20.07 -13.03 2.38
N ALA A 11 21.24 -13.55 2.75
CA ALA A 11 22.03 -14.44 1.94
C ALA A 11 21.39 -15.84 1.94
N ARG A 12 21.25 -16.43 0.75
CA ARG A 12 20.87 -17.83 0.57
C ARG A 12 22.10 -18.71 0.74
N ALA A 13 22.08 -19.60 1.72
CA ALA A 13 23.03 -20.72 1.83
C ALA A 13 22.44 -21.93 1.08
N ALA A 14 23.14 -22.38 0.05
CA ALA A 14 22.87 -23.63 -0.64
C ALA A 14 23.59 -24.78 0.09
N VAL A 15 22.85 -25.82 0.48
CA VAL A 15 23.43 -27.09 0.92
C VAL A 15 23.15 -28.13 -0.14
N ALA A 16 24.20 -28.63 -0.76
CA ALA A 16 24.18 -29.79 -1.65
C ALA A 16 24.28 -31.07 -0.82
N ALA A 17 23.36 -31.99 -0.99
CA ALA A 17 23.52 -33.37 -0.56
C ALA A 17 23.25 -34.29 -1.75
N VAL A 18 24.29 -35.09 -2.07
CA VAL A 18 24.29 -36.18 -3.05
C VAL A 18 23.84 -37.44 -2.35
N THR A 19 22.86 -38.17 -2.86
CA THR A 19 22.75 -39.64 -2.66
C THR A 19 22.09 -40.30 -3.86
N THR A 20 22.63 -41.46 -4.13
CA THR A 20 22.50 -42.40 -5.24
C THR A 20 21.18 -43.17 -5.28
N GLY A 21 20.67 -43.35 -6.49
CA GLY A 21 20.15 -44.59 -7.11
C GLY A 21 18.84 -45.21 -6.64
N SER A 22 17.84 -45.26 -7.52
CA SER A 22 17.21 -46.51 -8.00
C SER A 22 15.97 -46.24 -8.91
N LEU A 23 15.93 -47.02 -9.95
CA LEU A 23 14.99 -47.26 -11.04
C LEU A 23 13.48 -47.04 -10.89
N VAL A 24 12.94 -46.38 -11.92
CA VAL A 24 11.80 -46.69 -12.79
C VAL A 24 10.41 -46.92 -12.18
N ALA A 25 9.53 -45.94 -12.43
CA ALA A 25 8.15 -46.17 -12.81
C ALA A 25 7.74 -45.06 -13.80
N LEU A 26 7.38 -45.44 -15.04
CA LEU A 26 6.74 -44.57 -16.01
C LEU A 26 5.34 -44.22 -15.49
N GLY A 27 5.22 -43.12 -14.74
CA GLY A 27 3.95 -42.45 -14.44
C GLY A 27 3.81 -41.28 -15.41
N ALA A 28 2.72 -41.24 -16.15
CA ALA A 28 2.35 -40.08 -16.97
C ALA A 28 2.31 -38.84 -16.06
N VAL A 29 3.28 -37.97 -16.20
CA VAL A 29 3.32 -36.66 -15.53
C VAL A 29 2.21 -35.82 -16.19
N PRO A 30 1.21 -35.31 -15.43
CA PRO A 30 0.31 -34.32 -15.98
C PRO A 30 1.17 -33.13 -16.42
N ALA A 31 0.99 -32.67 -17.65
CA ALA A 31 1.66 -31.50 -18.19
C ALA A 31 1.43 -30.33 -17.22
N SER A 32 2.42 -29.98 -16.42
CA SER A 32 2.44 -28.74 -15.68
C SER A 32 2.33 -27.63 -16.72
N ALA A 33 1.23 -26.87 -16.66
CA ALA A 33 1.10 -25.65 -17.45
C ALA A 33 2.30 -24.79 -17.08
N THR A 34 3.30 -24.72 -17.96
CA THR A 34 4.40 -23.78 -17.88
C THR A 34 3.77 -22.40 -17.85
N ALA A 35 3.92 -21.71 -16.72
CA ALA A 35 3.62 -20.29 -16.66
C ALA A 35 4.38 -19.64 -17.83
N ASP A 36 3.64 -18.96 -18.69
CA ASP A 36 4.10 -18.34 -19.92
C ASP A 36 5.03 -17.15 -19.55
N GLY A 37 6.26 -17.46 -19.12
CA GLY A 37 7.25 -16.51 -18.60
C GLY A 37 7.80 -15.53 -19.65
N ASN A 38 7.27 -15.57 -20.90
CA ASN A 38 7.79 -14.75 -21.99
C ASN A 38 6.73 -13.79 -22.57
N ARG A 39 5.59 -13.63 -21.94
CA ARG A 39 4.58 -12.65 -22.37
C ARG A 39 4.91 -11.29 -21.77
N PRO A 40 5.04 -10.23 -22.59
CA PRO A 40 5.26 -8.89 -22.08
C PRO A 40 4.09 -8.46 -21.16
N PRO A 41 4.39 -7.68 -20.09
CA PRO A 41 3.38 -7.17 -19.19
C PRO A 41 2.29 -6.41 -19.94
N ARG A 42 1.03 -6.68 -19.64
CA ARG A 42 -0.09 -5.91 -20.20
C ARG A 42 -0.15 -4.55 -19.55
N THR A 43 -0.39 -3.53 -20.38
CA THR A 43 -0.67 -2.17 -19.93
C THR A 43 -2.02 -1.74 -20.49
N THR A 44 -2.88 -1.15 -19.67
CA THR A 44 -4.14 -0.57 -20.14
C THR A 44 -3.88 0.64 -21.05
N LYS A 45 -4.81 0.93 -21.97
CA LYS A 45 -4.61 1.96 -23.02
C LYS A 45 -5.23 3.33 -22.68
N GLY A 46 -6.01 3.44 -21.60
CA GLY A 46 -6.73 4.65 -21.23
C GLY A 46 -5.86 5.77 -20.65
N PRO A 47 -6.50 6.81 -20.14
CA PRO A 47 -5.83 7.92 -19.49
C PRO A 47 -5.03 7.47 -18.26
N CYS A 48 -5.48 6.39 -17.59
CA CYS A 48 -4.79 5.77 -16.48
C CYS A 48 -4.10 4.49 -16.95
N ARG A 49 -2.80 4.49 -16.99
CA ARG A 49 -2.01 3.34 -17.42
C ARG A 49 -1.68 2.43 -16.24
N TYR A 50 -2.33 1.27 -16.19
CA TYR A 50 -2.03 0.22 -15.21
C TYR A 50 -1.22 -0.88 -15.90
N THR A 51 -0.01 -1.13 -15.41
CA THR A 51 0.94 -2.09 -15.99
C THR A 51 1.09 -3.28 -15.06
N GLU A 52 0.88 -4.48 -15.59
CA GLU A 52 1.11 -5.74 -14.85
C GLU A 52 2.57 -5.83 -14.37
N THR A 53 2.76 -6.40 -13.19
CA THR A 53 4.07 -6.68 -12.58
C THR A 53 4.26 -8.19 -12.42
N PRO A 54 4.65 -8.92 -13.47
CA PRO A 54 4.80 -10.39 -13.40
C PRO A 54 5.79 -10.85 -12.33
N ASP A 55 6.84 -10.06 -12.10
CA ASP A 55 7.86 -10.32 -11.08
C ASP A 55 7.38 -10.05 -9.65
N GLU A 56 6.26 -9.32 -9.51
CA GLU A 56 5.60 -9.00 -8.25
C GLU A 56 4.11 -9.38 -8.36
N PRO A 57 3.81 -10.68 -8.34
CA PRO A 57 2.46 -11.16 -8.58
C PRO A 57 1.50 -10.68 -7.49
N ALA A 58 0.24 -10.53 -7.85
CA ALA A 58 -0.80 -10.14 -6.90
C ALA A 58 -0.89 -11.13 -5.73
N VAL A 59 -0.82 -10.62 -4.50
CA VAL A 59 -1.06 -11.40 -3.28
C VAL A 59 -2.50 -11.91 -3.26
N ARG A 60 -3.42 -11.10 -3.76
CA ARG A 60 -4.82 -11.47 -4.01
C ARG A 60 -5.16 -11.14 -5.45
N LYS A 61 -5.56 -12.14 -6.23
CA LYS A 61 -5.84 -11.96 -7.65
C LYS A 61 -6.97 -10.96 -7.88
N VAL A 62 -6.70 -9.98 -8.72
CA VAL A 62 -7.64 -8.97 -9.19
C VAL A 62 -7.31 -8.64 -10.65
N PRO A 63 -8.31 -8.41 -11.51
CA PRO A 63 -8.04 -7.96 -12.88
C PRO A 63 -7.44 -6.54 -12.87
N LEU A 64 -6.79 -6.15 -13.96
CA LEU A 64 -6.42 -4.76 -14.15
C LEU A 64 -7.66 -3.86 -14.05
N PRO A 65 -7.54 -2.64 -13.49
CA PRO A 65 -8.64 -1.69 -13.53
C PRO A 65 -9.15 -1.47 -14.95
N PRO A 66 -10.46 -1.25 -15.12
CA PRO A 66 -11.02 -0.98 -16.44
C PRO A 66 -10.36 0.26 -17.04
N ASP A 67 -10.34 0.30 -18.35
CA ASP A 67 -9.76 1.39 -19.13
C ASP A 67 -10.88 2.31 -19.63
N PRO A 68 -11.44 3.17 -18.79
CA PRO A 68 -12.50 4.06 -19.21
C PRO A 68 -11.95 5.17 -20.11
N ARG A 69 -12.72 5.61 -21.07
CA ARG A 69 -12.38 6.77 -21.90
C ARG A 69 -12.29 8.07 -21.10
N ARG A 70 -12.86 8.09 -19.89
CA ARG A 70 -12.87 9.23 -18.97
C ARG A 70 -12.65 8.76 -17.54
N THR A 71 -11.82 9.48 -16.81
CA THR A 71 -11.63 9.26 -15.37
C THR A 71 -12.80 9.80 -14.55
N PRO A 72 -13.03 9.28 -13.32
CA PRO A 72 -14.00 9.86 -12.41
C PRO A 72 -13.71 11.35 -12.16
N THR A 73 -14.77 12.16 -12.03
CA THR A 73 -14.63 13.61 -11.74
C THR A 73 -15.33 14.02 -10.44
N ARG A 74 -16.22 13.17 -9.93
CA ARG A 74 -16.96 13.46 -8.68
C ARG A 74 -16.28 12.77 -7.52
N ARG A 75 -16.27 13.44 -6.36
CA ARG A 75 -15.84 12.82 -5.10
C ARG A 75 -16.60 11.53 -4.85
N VAL A 76 -15.90 10.55 -4.31
CA VAL A 76 -16.43 9.22 -4.01
C VAL A 76 -16.28 8.99 -2.51
N SER A 77 -17.37 8.65 -1.84
CA SER A 77 -17.33 8.22 -0.45
C SER A 77 -17.07 6.73 -0.37
N ALA A 78 -16.18 6.34 0.51
CA ALA A 78 -15.89 4.95 0.82
C ALA A 78 -15.76 4.75 2.33
N VAL A 79 -15.82 3.51 2.79
CA VAL A 79 -15.67 3.17 4.20
C VAL A 79 -14.82 1.91 4.34
N LEU A 80 -13.87 1.93 5.26
CA LEU A 80 -13.14 0.76 5.75
C LEU A 80 -13.79 0.36 7.09
N LYS A 81 -14.45 -0.79 7.12
CA LYS A 81 -15.04 -1.34 8.34
C LYS A 81 -13.98 -2.07 9.14
N THR A 82 -13.58 -1.51 10.26
CA THR A 82 -12.50 -2.08 11.07
C THR A 82 -12.98 -2.61 12.42
N ASN A 83 -12.09 -3.32 13.11
CA ASN A 83 -12.31 -3.74 14.50
C ASN A 83 -12.27 -2.56 15.50
N HIS A 84 -11.80 -1.37 15.08
CA HIS A 84 -11.79 -0.14 15.87
C HIS A 84 -12.89 0.85 15.48
N GLY A 85 -13.88 0.43 14.68
CA GLY A 85 -14.94 1.26 14.11
C GLY A 85 -14.73 1.55 12.65
N ASP A 86 -15.69 2.23 12.05
CA ASP A 86 -15.67 2.58 10.65
C ASP A 86 -14.72 3.77 10.41
N ILE A 87 -13.89 3.68 9.37
CA ILE A 87 -13.04 4.77 8.89
C ILE A 87 -13.66 5.24 7.58
N GLY A 88 -14.36 6.37 7.63
CA GLY A 88 -14.95 7.00 6.44
C GLY A 88 -13.89 7.73 5.63
N LEU A 89 -13.94 7.55 4.32
CA LEU A 89 -13.02 8.12 3.35
C LEU A 89 -13.77 8.97 2.33
N THR A 90 -13.26 10.16 2.05
CA THR A 90 -13.67 10.97 0.90
C THR A 90 -12.55 10.97 -0.13
N LEU A 91 -12.75 10.28 -1.24
CA LEU A 91 -11.80 10.17 -2.34
C LEU A 91 -12.00 11.35 -3.32
N ASP A 92 -10.90 11.97 -3.76
CA ASP A 92 -10.92 13.16 -4.61
C ASP A 92 -10.29 12.90 -5.99
N PRO A 93 -11.10 12.55 -6.99
CA PRO A 93 -10.59 12.31 -8.35
C PRO A 93 -10.09 13.59 -9.05
N ALA A 94 -10.39 14.78 -8.53
CA ALA A 94 -9.82 16.01 -9.09
C ALA A 94 -8.32 16.13 -8.79
N LYS A 95 -7.88 15.52 -7.68
CA LYS A 95 -6.46 15.47 -7.31
C LYS A 95 -5.74 14.28 -7.92
N ALA A 96 -6.36 13.10 -7.92
CA ALA A 96 -5.72 11.86 -8.32
C ALA A 96 -6.73 10.90 -8.99
N PRO A 97 -7.15 11.17 -10.23
CA PRO A 97 -8.19 10.41 -10.90
C PRO A 97 -7.85 8.94 -11.11
N CYS A 98 -6.61 8.62 -11.45
CA CYS A 98 -6.18 7.24 -11.68
C CYS A 98 -6.05 6.46 -10.36
N THR A 99 -5.55 7.09 -9.33
CA THR A 99 -5.45 6.51 -8.00
C THR A 99 -6.85 6.22 -7.42
N VAL A 100 -7.77 7.17 -7.53
CA VAL A 100 -9.17 6.94 -7.08
C VAL A 100 -9.82 5.82 -7.87
N GLN A 101 -9.59 5.75 -9.18
CA GLN A 101 -10.10 4.65 -10.01
C GLN A 101 -9.55 3.29 -9.56
N SER A 102 -8.25 3.19 -9.35
CA SER A 102 -7.60 1.97 -8.86
C SER A 102 -8.12 1.57 -7.48
N PHE A 103 -8.18 2.51 -6.55
CA PHE A 103 -8.64 2.26 -5.18
C PHE A 103 -10.10 1.77 -5.14
N VAL A 104 -11.00 2.41 -5.89
CA VAL A 104 -12.40 2.00 -6.04
C VAL A 104 -12.52 0.63 -6.72
N HIS A 105 -11.68 0.35 -7.72
CA HIS A 105 -11.62 -0.95 -8.37
C HIS A 105 -11.23 -2.04 -7.37
N LEU A 106 -10.19 -1.83 -6.58
CA LEU A 106 -9.73 -2.76 -5.54
C LEU A 106 -10.80 -3.01 -4.47
N ILE A 107 -11.49 -1.96 -4.01
CA ILE A 107 -12.64 -2.10 -3.10
C ILE A 107 -13.72 -3.00 -3.72
N ARG A 108 -14.13 -2.73 -4.96
CA ARG A 108 -15.19 -3.50 -5.65
C ARG A 108 -14.82 -4.96 -5.86
N HIS A 109 -13.54 -5.28 -5.95
CA HIS A 109 -13.02 -6.65 -6.05
C HIS A 109 -12.66 -7.24 -4.68
N ARG A 110 -13.08 -6.59 -3.57
CA ARG A 110 -12.87 -7.07 -2.21
C ARG A 110 -11.39 -7.30 -1.87
N PHE A 111 -10.51 -6.53 -2.52
CA PHE A 111 -9.08 -6.67 -2.35
C PHE A 111 -8.63 -6.35 -0.92
N TYR A 112 -9.28 -5.37 -0.29
CA TYR A 112 -8.99 -4.93 1.07
C TYR A 112 -9.77 -5.68 2.16
N ASP A 113 -10.73 -6.54 1.79
CA ASP A 113 -11.52 -7.30 2.76
C ASP A 113 -10.65 -8.32 3.47
N VAL A 114 -10.87 -8.47 4.79
CA VAL A 114 -10.12 -9.40 5.64
C VAL A 114 -8.61 -9.17 5.49
N THR A 115 -8.18 -7.93 5.68
CA THR A 115 -6.77 -7.51 5.69
C THR A 115 -6.47 -6.75 6.97
N SER A 116 -5.18 -6.57 7.30
CA SER A 116 -4.76 -5.77 8.46
C SER A 116 -3.77 -4.70 8.04
N CYS A 117 -3.77 -3.58 8.77
CA CYS A 117 -2.75 -2.56 8.60
C CYS A 117 -1.44 -3.04 9.25
N HIS A 118 -0.39 -3.08 8.46
CA HIS A 118 0.85 -3.77 8.83
C HIS A 118 1.90 -2.87 9.48
N ARG A 119 1.73 -1.53 9.42
CA ARG A 119 2.73 -0.58 9.94
C ARG A 119 2.07 0.65 10.55
N LEU A 120 2.53 1.02 11.74
CA LEU A 120 2.25 2.28 12.42
C LEU A 120 3.58 3.00 12.65
N THR A 121 3.62 4.32 12.43
CA THR A 121 4.80 5.13 12.72
C THR A 121 4.46 6.25 13.68
N ALA A 122 5.39 6.59 14.57
CA ALA A 122 5.24 7.61 15.60
C ALA A 122 6.48 8.51 15.69
N TYR A 123 7.17 8.75 14.58
CA TYR A 123 8.25 9.74 14.52
C TYR A 123 7.67 11.16 14.66
N ASP A 124 8.48 12.10 15.11
CA ASP A 124 8.06 13.52 15.22
C ASP A 124 7.47 14.05 13.90
N ARG A 125 8.06 13.64 12.78
CA ARG A 125 7.68 14.09 11.44
C ARG A 125 6.97 13.04 10.59
N LEU A 126 6.59 11.88 11.13
CA LEU A 126 5.88 10.84 10.38
C LEU A 126 4.93 10.08 11.30
N LYS A 127 3.65 10.38 11.18
CA LYS A 127 2.57 9.83 12.00
C LYS A 127 1.50 9.23 11.10
N VAL A 128 1.72 7.99 10.67
CA VAL A 128 0.85 7.31 9.71
C VAL A 128 0.53 5.87 10.13
N LEU A 129 -0.64 5.41 9.71
CA LEU A 129 -1.03 4.00 9.70
C LEU A 129 -1.04 3.53 8.24
N GLN A 130 -0.21 2.55 7.89
CA GLN A 130 -0.09 2.00 6.54
C GLN A 130 -0.81 0.66 6.43
N CYS A 131 -1.60 0.52 5.36
CA CYS A 131 -2.48 -0.61 5.09
C CYS A 131 -2.43 -0.98 3.59
N GLY A 132 -3.23 -1.95 3.17
CA GLY A 132 -3.47 -2.24 1.75
C GLY A 132 -2.62 -3.35 1.15
N ASP A 133 -1.93 -4.12 2.00
CA ASP A 133 -1.28 -5.37 1.63
C ASP A 133 -2.04 -6.57 2.21
N PRO A 134 -2.73 -7.40 1.38
CA PRO A 134 -3.38 -8.61 1.85
C PRO A 134 -2.43 -9.68 2.38
N GLY A 135 -1.13 -9.56 2.11
CA GLY A 135 -0.08 -10.46 2.62
C GLY A 135 0.42 -10.10 4.01
N PHE A 136 0.05 -8.94 4.55
CA PHE A 136 0.44 -8.44 5.88
C PHE A 136 1.96 -8.22 6.07
N THR A 137 2.73 -8.26 4.99
CA THR A 137 4.20 -8.13 5.01
C THR A 137 4.66 -6.69 4.80
N GLY A 138 3.85 -5.88 4.13
CA GLY A 138 4.22 -4.56 3.64
C GLY A 138 4.89 -4.59 2.26
N GLU A 139 5.03 -5.78 1.66
CA GLU A 139 5.65 -5.97 0.33
C GLU A 139 4.62 -6.36 -0.74
N GLY A 140 3.42 -6.78 -0.33
CA GLY A 140 2.39 -7.25 -1.24
C GLY A 140 1.66 -6.13 -1.98
N GLY A 141 1.12 -6.50 -3.16
CA GLY A 141 0.41 -5.59 -4.03
C GLY A 141 -0.63 -6.26 -4.92
N PRO A 142 -1.25 -5.52 -5.84
CA PRO A 142 -2.33 -5.99 -6.68
C PRO A 142 -1.85 -6.68 -7.96
N GLY A 143 -0.52 -6.83 -8.15
CA GLY A 143 0.07 -7.38 -9.37
C GLY A 143 0.07 -6.42 -10.55
N TYR A 144 -0.07 -5.13 -10.27
CA TYR A 144 0.11 -4.04 -11.24
C TYR A 144 0.60 -2.77 -10.55
N ARG A 145 1.18 -1.88 -11.35
CA ARG A 145 1.61 -0.54 -10.93
C ARG A 145 1.05 0.53 -11.86
N TYR A 146 1.02 1.77 -11.35
CA TYR A 146 0.63 2.95 -12.11
C TYR A 146 1.38 4.18 -11.60
N LYS A 147 1.38 5.23 -12.45
CA LYS A 147 2.13 6.46 -12.23
C LYS A 147 1.64 7.25 -11.02
N ASP A 148 2.55 8.02 -10.46
CA ASP A 148 2.26 9.00 -9.44
C ASP A 148 1.39 10.13 -10.00
N GLU A 149 0.47 10.61 -9.15
CA GLU A 149 -0.31 11.83 -9.31
C GLU A 149 0.09 12.76 -8.16
N LEU A 150 1.26 13.41 -8.34
CA LEU A 150 1.93 14.11 -7.24
C LEU A 150 1.15 15.36 -6.81
N PRO A 151 1.02 15.61 -5.49
CA PRO A 151 0.36 16.80 -4.98
C PRO A 151 1.20 18.06 -5.24
N THR A 152 0.54 19.11 -5.74
CA THR A 152 1.18 20.40 -6.05
C THR A 152 0.81 21.49 -5.05
N ASP A 153 -0.16 21.22 -4.17
CA ASP A 153 -0.80 22.20 -3.28
C ASP A 153 -0.48 22.01 -1.79
N LEU A 154 0.47 21.12 -1.47
CA LEU A 154 0.85 20.89 -0.07
C LEU A 154 1.72 22.05 0.47
N PRO A 155 1.41 22.56 1.69
CA PRO A 155 2.21 23.61 2.31
C PRO A 155 3.61 23.09 2.70
N PRO A 156 4.59 23.98 2.82
CA PRO A 156 5.91 23.62 3.33
C PRO A 156 5.83 23.00 4.74
N TRP A 157 6.72 22.05 5.02
CA TRP A 157 6.84 21.51 6.39
C TRP A 157 7.49 22.53 7.30
N PRO A 158 6.88 22.88 8.46
CA PRO A 158 7.47 23.81 9.41
C PRO A 158 8.85 23.32 9.89
N GLY A 159 9.85 24.20 9.85
CA GLY A 159 11.22 23.88 10.29
C GLY A 159 12.06 23.10 9.27
N ASP A 160 11.54 22.82 8.07
CA ASP A 160 12.38 22.26 7.01
C ASP A 160 13.21 23.35 6.32
N THR A 161 14.49 23.42 6.68
CA THR A 161 15.44 24.39 6.11
C THR A 161 15.86 24.06 4.67
N THR A 162 15.58 22.83 4.22
CA THR A 162 15.95 22.39 2.85
C THR A 162 14.86 22.69 1.81
N GLY A 163 13.63 23.01 2.24
CA GLY A 163 12.48 23.26 1.38
C GLY A 163 11.96 22.02 0.63
N THR A 164 12.50 20.83 0.92
CA THR A 164 12.19 19.59 0.22
C THR A 164 10.99 18.86 0.78
N ARG A 165 10.55 19.19 2.01
CA ARG A 165 9.43 18.53 2.68
C ARG A 165 8.17 19.37 2.61
N LYS A 166 7.05 18.66 2.49
CA LYS A 166 5.70 19.23 2.50
C LYS A 166 4.88 18.62 3.64
N THR A 167 3.90 19.37 4.08
CA THR A 167 2.99 18.93 5.15
C THR A 167 1.88 18.06 4.58
N TYR A 168 1.93 16.78 4.90
CA TYR A 168 0.78 15.89 4.78
C TYR A 168 -0.01 16.03 6.09
N ALA A 169 -1.04 16.85 6.04
CA ALA A 169 -1.82 17.20 7.22
C ALA A 169 -2.56 15.99 7.79
N ARG A 170 -2.84 16.03 9.10
CA ARG A 170 -3.72 15.05 9.75
C ARG A 170 -5.02 14.88 8.96
N GLY A 171 -5.41 13.66 8.70
CA GLY A 171 -6.57 13.29 7.92
C GLY A 171 -6.30 13.04 6.44
N VAL A 172 -5.10 13.30 5.94
CA VAL A 172 -4.73 12.96 4.55
C VAL A 172 -4.72 11.44 4.36
N LEU A 173 -5.25 11.01 3.20
CA LEU A 173 -5.14 9.66 2.65
C LEU A 173 -4.23 9.73 1.42
N ALA A 174 -3.13 8.97 1.44
CA ALA A 174 -2.16 8.96 0.36
C ALA A 174 -1.67 7.55 0.03
N MET A 175 -1.16 7.35 -1.20
CA MET A 175 -0.57 6.08 -1.62
C MET A 175 0.83 5.90 -1.02
N ALA A 176 1.12 4.68 -0.57
CA ALA A 176 2.48 4.23 -0.34
C ALA A 176 3.07 3.73 -1.66
N ASN A 177 4.38 3.94 -1.87
CA ASN A 177 5.10 3.49 -3.05
C ASN A 177 6.53 3.03 -2.70
N ALA A 178 7.17 2.34 -3.62
CA ALA A 178 8.56 1.88 -3.53
C ALA A 178 9.52 2.75 -4.39
N GLY A 179 9.12 3.96 -4.70
CA GLY A 179 9.82 4.90 -5.57
C GLY A 179 8.90 5.47 -6.65
N PRO A 180 9.40 6.28 -7.56
CA PRO A 180 8.59 6.92 -8.61
C PRO A 180 7.79 5.91 -9.43
N ASP A 181 6.51 6.24 -9.68
CA ASP A 181 5.61 5.48 -10.56
C ASP A 181 5.37 4.01 -10.14
N THR A 182 5.44 3.72 -8.82
CA THR A 182 5.23 2.38 -8.28
C THR A 182 3.98 2.26 -7.39
N ASN A 183 2.98 3.12 -7.59
CA ASN A 183 1.71 2.98 -6.89
C ASN A 183 1.07 1.62 -7.18
N GLY A 184 0.58 0.96 -6.14
CA GLY A 184 -0.10 -0.33 -6.22
C GLY A 184 -1.41 -0.32 -5.44
N SER A 185 -1.46 -1.07 -4.33
CA SER A 185 -2.63 -1.12 -3.44
C SER A 185 -2.38 -0.53 -2.06
N GLN A 186 -1.12 -0.35 -1.66
CA GLN A 186 -0.82 0.12 -0.31
C GLN A 186 -1.04 1.63 -0.18
N PHE A 187 -1.62 2.02 0.94
CA PHE A 187 -1.94 3.40 1.27
C PHE A 187 -1.65 3.69 2.74
N PHE A 188 -1.58 4.97 3.09
CA PHE A 188 -1.46 5.37 4.48
C PHE A 188 -2.45 6.46 4.87
N LEU A 189 -2.83 6.43 6.13
CA LEU A 189 -3.73 7.34 6.79
C LEU A 189 -2.91 8.19 7.75
N VAL A 190 -2.90 9.51 7.55
CA VAL A 190 -2.13 10.45 8.37
C VAL A 190 -2.91 10.78 9.63
N TYR A 191 -2.48 10.29 10.79
CA TYR A 191 -3.13 10.58 12.07
C TYR A 191 -2.55 11.78 12.82
N GLY A 192 -1.43 12.31 12.36
CA GLY A 192 -0.81 13.57 12.84
C GLY A 192 0.00 14.19 11.72
N ASP A 193 0.10 15.51 11.69
CA ASP A 193 0.83 16.22 10.65
C ASP A 193 2.19 15.58 10.40
N SER A 194 2.51 15.36 9.13
CA SER A 194 3.70 14.61 8.71
C SER A 194 4.47 15.35 7.62
N GLY A 195 5.77 15.49 7.82
CA GLY A 195 6.70 16.18 6.92
C GLY A 195 7.39 15.20 5.98
N LEU A 196 6.87 15.03 4.78
CA LEU A 196 7.38 14.11 3.76
C LEU A 196 7.81 14.85 2.49
N SER A 197 8.71 14.25 1.72
CA SER A 197 8.91 14.66 0.32
C SER A 197 7.59 14.48 -0.44
N PRO A 198 7.22 15.38 -1.39
CA PRO A 198 5.93 15.35 -2.08
C PRO A 198 5.86 14.26 -3.16
N ASN A 199 6.32 13.06 -2.83
CA ASN A 199 6.43 11.91 -3.73
C ASN A 199 5.32 10.87 -3.52
N TYR A 200 4.33 11.19 -2.68
CA TYR A 200 3.22 10.30 -2.37
C TYR A 200 1.91 10.92 -2.85
N THR A 201 1.20 10.20 -3.73
CA THR A 201 -0.06 10.65 -4.31
C THR A 201 -1.13 10.84 -3.23
N VAL A 202 -1.59 12.07 -3.02
CA VAL A 202 -2.72 12.39 -2.14
C VAL A 202 -4.01 12.22 -2.93
N PHE A 203 -4.89 11.32 -2.49
CA PHE A 203 -6.10 11.01 -3.23
C PHE A 203 -7.40 11.09 -2.42
N GLY A 204 -7.33 11.50 -1.15
CA GLY A 204 -8.52 11.65 -0.32
C GLY A 204 -8.23 12.11 1.10
N THR A 205 -9.29 12.03 1.91
CA THR A 205 -9.25 12.38 3.33
C THR A 205 -10.04 11.39 4.17
N VAL A 206 -9.70 11.33 5.46
CA VAL A 206 -10.35 10.54 6.51
C VAL A 206 -11.35 11.44 7.25
N ASP A 207 -12.51 10.92 7.60
CA ASP A 207 -13.52 11.62 8.40
C ASP A 207 -13.16 11.69 9.89
N ALA A 208 -13.95 12.45 10.66
CA ALA A 208 -13.71 12.64 12.09
C ALA A 208 -13.82 11.33 12.90
N ALA A 209 -14.73 10.43 12.53
CA ALA A 209 -14.89 9.13 13.21
C ALA A 209 -13.68 8.22 12.95
N GLY A 210 -13.20 8.19 11.72
CA GLY A 210 -11.98 7.49 11.32
C GLY A 210 -10.76 8.05 12.04
N LEU A 211 -10.62 9.37 12.13
CA LEU A 211 -9.54 10.00 12.89
C LEU A 211 -9.55 9.63 14.37
N ALA A 212 -10.71 9.56 14.99
CA ALA A 212 -10.83 9.11 16.38
C ALA A 212 -10.44 7.62 16.55
N ALA A 213 -10.70 6.78 15.54
CA ALA A 213 -10.22 5.40 15.53
C ALA A 213 -8.69 5.33 15.40
N LEU A 214 -8.11 6.14 14.51
CA LEU A 214 -6.65 6.22 14.36
C LEU A 214 -5.95 6.72 15.63
N ASP A 215 -6.54 7.68 16.35
CA ASP A 215 -6.00 8.16 17.62
C ASP A 215 -5.94 7.07 18.68
N ARG A 216 -7.00 6.25 18.80
CA ARG A 216 -7.00 5.10 19.72
C ARG A 216 -5.91 4.10 19.38
N VAL A 217 -5.73 3.81 18.09
CA VAL A 217 -4.68 2.89 17.63
C VAL A 217 -3.29 3.46 17.94
N ALA A 218 -3.07 4.74 17.64
CA ALA A 218 -1.81 5.41 17.92
C ALA A 218 -1.49 5.48 19.42
N ALA A 219 -2.49 5.73 20.25
CA ALA A 219 -2.35 5.72 21.72
C ALA A 219 -2.00 4.33 22.27
N GLY A 220 -2.39 3.24 21.60
CA GLY A 220 -1.97 1.89 21.92
C GLY A 220 -0.49 1.60 21.67
N GLY A 221 0.16 2.42 20.86
CA GLY A 221 1.59 2.33 20.56
C GLY A 221 1.95 1.28 19.51
N ILE A 222 3.25 1.05 19.41
CA ILE A 222 3.89 0.19 18.42
C ILE A 222 4.51 -1.01 19.14
N GLN A 223 4.42 -2.19 18.52
CA GLN A 223 5.03 -3.41 19.07
C GLN A 223 6.56 -3.24 19.12
N PRO A 224 7.20 -3.60 20.24
CA PRO A 224 8.66 -3.50 20.36
C PRO A 224 9.33 -4.46 19.37
N ALA A 225 10.40 -4.00 18.73
CA ALA A 225 11.30 -4.83 17.96
C ALA A 225 12.52 -5.22 18.82
N PRO A 226 13.14 -6.41 18.61
CA PRO A 226 14.25 -6.87 19.44
C PRO A 226 15.45 -5.91 19.51
N GLU A 227 15.72 -5.18 18.42
CA GLU A 227 16.83 -4.24 18.27
C GLU A 227 16.38 -2.80 17.96
N GLY A 228 15.12 -2.47 18.27
CA GLY A 228 14.54 -1.17 17.96
C GLY A 228 14.70 -0.15 19.07
N PRO A 229 14.37 1.14 18.80
CA PRO A 229 14.36 2.19 19.81
C PRO A 229 13.29 1.93 20.87
N THR A 230 13.52 2.45 22.08
CA THR A 230 12.55 2.40 23.18
C THR A 230 12.20 3.83 23.61
N PRO A 231 10.93 4.28 23.46
CA PRO A 231 9.79 3.54 22.88
C PRO A 231 9.93 3.32 21.37
N PRO A 232 9.32 2.26 20.81
CA PRO A 232 9.34 1.99 19.38
C PRO A 232 8.57 3.08 18.61
N VAL A 233 9.13 3.49 17.45
CA VAL A 233 8.56 4.57 16.62
C VAL A 233 8.14 4.09 15.22
N ASP A 234 8.39 2.83 14.88
CA ASP A 234 8.03 2.21 13.61
C ASP A 234 7.84 0.70 13.79
N GLY A 235 6.75 0.16 13.29
CA GLY A 235 6.46 -1.27 13.38
C GLY A 235 4.96 -1.57 13.36
N LYS A 236 4.60 -2.78 13.78
CA LYS A 236 3.19 -3.17 13.86
C LYS A 236 2.50 -2.45 15.03
N PRO A 237 1.25 -2.00 14.86
CA PRO A 237 0.50 -1.45 15.97
C PRO A 237 0.27 -2.50 17.07
N VAL A 238 0.35 -2.10 18.35
CA VAL A 238 -0.01 -2.96 19.49
C VAL A 238 -1.48 -3.34 19.42
N LEU A 239 -2.34 -2.40 19.01
CA LEU A 239 -3.75 -2.64 18.72
C LEU A 239 -3.88 -2.96 17.22
N PRO A 240 -3.98 -4.25 16.80
CA PRO A 240 -4.10 -4.60 15.40
C PRO A 240 -5.32 -3.94 14.76
N VAL A 241 -5.16 -3.40 13.55
CA VAL A 241 -6.25 -2.77 12.80
C VAL A 241 -6.64 -3.70 11.66
N ASP A 242 -7.74 -4.41 11.85
CA ASP A 242 -8.27 -5.35 10.87
C ASP A 242 -9.37 -4.70 10.05
N ILE A 243 -9.19 -4.64 8.74
CA ILE A 243 -10.21 -4.21 7.78
C ILE A 243 -11.06 -5.44 7.45
N ARG A 244 -12.25 -5.50 8.02
CA ARG A 244 -13.19 -6.61 7.80
C ARG A 244 -13.80 -6.56 6.41
N ASP A 245 -14.07 -5.34 5.93
CA ASP A 245 -14.77 -5.08 4.69
C ASP A 245 -14.50 -3.62 4.26
N ALA A 246 -14.35 -3.41 2.96
CA ALA A 246 -14.21 -2.10 2.36
C ALA A 246 -15.34 -1.86 1.34
N ARG A 247 -16.01 -0.70 1.39
CA ARG A 247 -17.17 -0.40 0.54
C ARG A 247 -17.10 1.00 -0.04
N VAL A 248 -17.56 1.12 -1.28
CA VAL A 248 -17.91 2.42 -1.87
C VAL A 248 -19.35 2.75 -1.45
N CYS A 249 -19.53 3.92 -0.85
CA CYS A 249 -20.85 4.42 -0.48
C CYS A 249 -21.61 4.90 -1.74
N ARG A 250 -22.93 4.70 -1.75
CA ARG A 250 -23.81 5.18 -2.83
C ARG A 250 -24.24 6.61 -2.61
#